data_5ccfc0eb51543656ab985e4db2bdd1f9
#
_entry.id   5ccfc0eb51543656ab985e4db2bdd1f9
#
_cell.length_a   1.000
_cell.length_b   1.000
_cell.length_c   1.000
_cell.angle_alpha   90.00
_cell.angle_beta   90.00
_cell.angle_gamma   90.00
#
_symmetry.space_group_name_H-M   'P 1'
#
loop_
_entity.id
_entity.type
_entity.pdbx_description
1 polymer ?
#
loop_
_entity_poly.entity_id
_entity_poly.type
_entity_poly.pdbx_seq_one_letter_code
_entity_poly.pdbx_strand_id
1 'polypeptide(L)'
;MSRIPRDKSNDYTREAAARRRQFIEQATSSTLEHVGGYSFDPAILPGNIENFTGVAQMPLGFAGPMLVNGEYAQGEFYVPMATTEGTLVASYSRGMRLTSEAGGITTTVVDDAMQRSPVFVFDDARGARDFGLWITEQFGAIKAAAETTTRSGRLRNIEQYSASKMLYLRFNFTTGDAAGQNMCGKATYAACRWIVENYPRAIPRYYLSGNMDTDKKHS
;
A
#
# COMPACT_ATOMS: atom_id res chain seq x y z
N MET A 1 -25.07 -1.43 23.59
CA MET A 1 -25.05 -1.39 22.11
C MET A 1 -24.99 -2.82 21.60
N SER A 2 -25.90 -3.20 20.72
CA SER A 2 -25.86 -4.50 20.04
C SER A 2 -24.70 -4.56 19.05
N ARG A 3 -24.04 -5.72 18.95
CA ARG A 3 -22.88 -5.90 18.04
C ARG A 3 -23.35 -6.30 16.65
N ILE A 4 -22.61 -5.91 15.61
CA ILE A 4 -22.85 -6.37 14.23
C ILE A 4 -22.83 -7.90 14.21
N PRO A 5 -23.84 -8.57 13.60
CA PRO A 5 -23.91 -10.02 13.53
C PRO A 5 -22.69 -10.63 12.85
N ARG A 6 -22.09 -11.64 13.49
CA ARG A 6 -20.97 -12.42 12.97
C ARG A 6 -21.24 -13.91 13.10
N ASP A 7 -20.79 -14.65 12.10
CA ASP A 7 -20.78 -16.10 12.12
C ASP A 7 -19.36 -16.58 11.83
N LYS A 8 -18.67 -17.11 12.84
CA LYS A 8 -17.26 -17.52 12.73
C LYS A 8 -17.01 -18.64 11.71
N SER A 9 -18.05 -19.43 11.43
CA SER A 9 -17.95 -20.57 10.52
C SER A 9 -18.39 -20.22 9.09
N ASN A 10 -19.25 -19.20 8.92
CA ASN A 10 -19.90 -18.90 7.64
C ASN A 10 -20.18 -17.39 7.45
N ASP A 11 -19.17 -16.57 7.67
CA ASP A 11 -19.30 -15.10 7.73
C ASP A 11 -19.43 -14.43 6.35
N TYR A 12 -19.01 -15.14 5.28
CA TYR A 12 -18.97 -14.63 3.90
C TYR A 12 -20.00 -15.32 3.02
N THR A 13 -21.29 -15.21 3.39
CA THR A 13 -22.43 -15.68 2.59
C THR A 13 -23.38 -14.55 2.29
N ARG A 14 -24.27 -14.75 1.31
CA ARG A 14 -25.32 -13.80 0.97
C ARG A 14 -26.28 -13.60 2.15
N GLU A 15 -26.59 -14.66 2.89
CA GLU A 15 -27.45 -14.65 4.07
C GLU A 15 -26.79 -13.87 5.23
N ALA A 16 -25.51 -14.08 5.48
CA ALA A 16 -24.77 -13.33 6.50
C ALA A 16 -24.74 -11.83 6.17
N ALA A 17 -24.48 -11.47 4.91
CA ALA A 17 -24.52 -10.10 4.44
C ALA A 17 -25.93 -9.47 4.57
N ALA A 18 -26.98 -10.24 4.22
CA ALA A 18 -28.36 -9.78 4.36
C ALA A 18 -28.75 -9.53 5.83
N ARG A 19 -28.39 -10.44 6.75
CA ARG A 19 -28.60 -10.23 8.19
C ARG A 19 -27.93 -8.96 8.71
N ARG A 20 -26.72 -8.65 8.22
CA ARG A 20 -26.01 -7.40 8.59
C ARG A 20 -26.71 -6.16 8.05
N ARG A 21 -27.20 -6.19 6.80
CA ARG A 21 -27.99 -5.08 6.24
C ARG A 21 -29.23 -4.82 7.10
N GLN A 22 -30.02 -5.85 7.36
CA GLN A 22 -31.22 -5.74 8.20
C GLN A 22 -30.88 -5.19 9.59
N PHE A 23 -29.79 -5.67 10.22
CA PHE A 23 -29.35 -5.15 11.50
C PHE A 23 -29.03 -3.65 11.46
N ILE A 24 -28.27 -3.20 10.44
CA ILE A 24 -27.92 -1.79 10.27
C ILE A 24 -29.16 -0.95 9.98
N GLU A 25 -30.05 -1.39 9.11
CA GLU A 25 -31.32 -0.70 8.81
C GLU A 25 -32.18 -0.50 10.06
N GLN A 26 -32.32 -1.53 10.89
CA GLN A 26 -33.02 -1.44 12.17
C GLN A 26 -32.32 -0.53 13.17
N ALA A 27 -30.99 -0.58 13.26
CA ALA A 27 -30.21 0.18 14.22
C ALA A 27 -30.12 1.69 13.88
N THR A 28 -30.21 2.03 12.60
CA THR A 28 -30.02 3.41 12.11
C THR A 28 -31.29 4.04 11.54
N SER A 29 -32.35 3.26 11.41
CA SER A 29 -33.62 3.69 10.75
C SER A 29 -33.40 4.16 9.30
N SER A 30 -32.39 3.63 8.62
CA SER A 30 -32.06 3.93 7.22
C SER A 30 -32.31 2.72 6.33
N THR A 31 -32.51 2.94 5.03
CA THR A 31 -32.64 1.91 4.01
C THR A 31 -31.34 1.70 3.26
N LEU A 32 -30.96 0.44 3.06
CA LEU A 32 -29.76 0.05 2.30
C LEU A 32 -30.17 -0.62 0.96
N GLU A 33 -31.10 0.01 0.23
CA GLU A 33 -31.75 -0.53 -0.97
C GLU A 33 -30.77 -1.04 -2.01
N HIS A 34 -29.70 -0.26 -2.30
CA HIS A 34 -28.75 -0.55 -3.36
C HIS A 34 -27.50 -1.33 -2.90
N VAL A 35 -27.30 -1.49 -1.60
CA VAL A 35 -26.10 -2.13 -1.02
C VAL A 35 -26.10 -3.65 -1.26
N GLY A 36 -27.27 -4.25 -1.38
CA GLY A 36 -27.43 -5.69 -1.59
C GLY A 36 -27.20 -6.19 -3.01
N GLY A 37 -27.12 -5.29 -3.99
CA GLY A 37 -26.97 -5.64 -5.41
C GLY A 37 -25.51 -5.79 -5.82
N TYR A 38 -24.97 -7.02 -5.80
CA TYR A 38 -23.60 -7.32 -6.26
C TYR A 38 -23.56 -8.62 -7.05
N SER A 39 -22.61 -8.73 -7.99
CA SER A 39 -22.52 -9.80 -8.99
C SER A 39 -21.55 -10.93 -8.62
N PHE A 40 -20.72 -10.76 -7.59
CA PHE A 40 -19.73 -11.75 -7.18
C PHE A 40 -20.21 -12.61 -6.01
N ASP A 41 -19.54 -13.75 -5.78
CA ASP A 41 -19.78 -14.59 -4.60
C ASP A 41 -19.00 -14.02 -3.39
N PRO A 42 -19.67 -13.72 -2.25
CA PRO A 42 -18.98 -13.27 -1.05
C PRO A 42 -17.88 -14.22 -0.53
N ALA A 43 -17.91 -15.48 -0.87
CA ALA A 43 -16.91 -16.47 -0.49
C ALA A 43 -15.48 -16.13 -0.97
N ILE A 44 -15.31 -15.21 -1.94
CA ILE A 44 -14.00 -14.74 -2.40
C ILE A 44 -13.39 -13.64 -1.52
N LEU A 45 -14.14 -13.11 -0.55
CA LEU A 45 -13.76 -11.92 0.23
C LEU A 45 -12.97 -12.17 1.53
N PRO A 46 -12.78 -13.40 2.04
CA PRO A 46 -11.97 -13.61 3.23
C PRO A 46 -10.60 -12.94 3.12
N GLY A 47 -10.25 -12.09 4.13
CA GLY A 47 -9.00 -11.33 4.12
C GLY A 47 -9.04 -9.99 3.37
N ASN A 48 -10.10 -9.68 2.64
CA ASN A 48 -10.25 -8.41 1.92
C ASN A 48 -11.10 -7.39 2.69
N ILE A 49 -12.15 -7.86 3.35
CA ILE A 49 -13.06 -7.01 4.14
C ILE A 49 -13.73 -7.83 5.24
N GLU A 50 -13.82 -7.28 6.43
CA GLU A 50 -14.56 -7.85 7.56
C GLU A 50 -16.01 -7.35 7.55
N ASN A 51 -16.92 -8.17 8.13
CA ASN A 51 -18.34 -7.84 8.28
C ASN A 51 -18.99 -7.42 6.94
N PHE A 52 -18.62 -8.10 5.86
CA PHE A 52 -19.17 -7.79 4.53
C PHE A 52 -20.69 -7.68 4.58
N THR A 53 -21.23 -6.56 4.16
CA THR A 53 -22.65 -6.21 4.23
C THR A 53 -23.24 -6.04 2.83
N GLY A 54 -22.41 -5.67 1.87
CA GLY A 54 -22.77 -5.40 0.49
C GLY A 54 -21.76 -4.47 -0.18
N VAL A 55 -22.16 -3.79 -1.24
CA VAL A 55 -21.30 -2.93 -2.07
C VAL A 55 -21.76 -1.49 -2.07
N ALA A 56 -20.82 -0.57 -2.22
CA ALA A 56 -21.09 0.78 -2.68
C ALA A 56 -20.99 0.79 -4.22
N GLN A 57 -21.96 1.39 -4.89
CA GLN A 57 -21.94 1.55 -6.34
C GLN A 57 -21.35 2.90 -6.71
N MET A 58 -20.31 2.88 -7.55
CA MET A 58 -19.63 4.08 -8.04
C MET A 58 -19.78 4.15 -9.55
N PRO A 59 -20.28 5.27 -10.13
CA PRO A 59 -20.33 5.44 -11.58
C PRO A 59 -18.95 5.27 -12.21
N LEU A 60 -18.88 4.55 -13.33
CA LEU A 60 -17.66 4.29 -14.09
C LEU A 60 -17.75 4.92 -15.46
N GLY A 61 -16.82 5.82 -15.80
CA GLY A 61 -16.62 6.35 -17.13
C GLY A 61 -15.26 5.95 -17.68
N PHE A 62 -15.02 6.26 -18.97
CA PHE A 62 -13.72 6.05 -19.60
C PHE A 62 -13.19 7.38 -20.14
N ALA A 63 -11.94 7.70 -19.83
CA ALA A 63 -11.19 8.79 -20.42
C ALA A 63 -10.23 8.25 -21.49
N GLY A 64 -9.97 9.03 -22.55
CA GLY A 64 -9.06 8.63 -23.61
C GLY A 64 -9.56 8.97 -25.01
N PRO A 65 -8.86 8.49 -26.08
CA PRO A 65 -7.59 7.78 -26.01
C PRO A 65 -6.42 8.65 -25.53
N MET A 66 -5.45 8.02 -24.88
CA MET A 66 -4.19 8.63 -24.47
C MET A 66 -3.05 7.93 -25.21
N LEU A 67 -2.31 8.66 -26.05
CA LEU A 67 -1.13 8.12 -26.72
C LEU A 67 0.06 8.09 -25.76
N VAL A 68 0.63 6.91 -25.57
CA VAL A 68 1.81 6.68 -24.72
C VAL A 68 2.97 6.17 -25.56
N ASN A 69 4.13 6.80 -25.41
CA ASN A 69 5.41 6.42 -26.01
C ASN A 69 6.38 6.07 -24.86
N GLY A 70 6.09 5.01 -24.12
CA GLY A 70 6.86 4.61 -22.94
C GLY A 70 7.76 3.42 -23.21
N GLU A 71 8.64 3.14 -22.26
CA GLU A 71 9.55 1.99 -22.31
C GLU A 71 8.79 0.65 -22.25
N TYR A 72 7.70 0.59 -21.49
CA TYR A 72 6.93 -0.63 -21.23
C TYR A 72 5.50 -0.57 -21.78
N ALA A 73 5.00 0.61 -22.12
CA ALA A 73 3.68 0.81 -22.68
C ALA A 73 3.79 1.71 -23.93
N GLN A 74 3.27 1.22 -25.06
CA GLN A 74 3.26 1.94 -26.32
C GLN A 74 1.89 1.78 -26.98
N GLY A 75 1.34 2.88 -27.55
CA GLY A 75 0.06 2.89 -28.23
C GLY A 75 -1.00 3.73 -27.53
N GLU A 76 -2.25 3.52 -27.92
CA GLU A 76 -3.41 4.25 -27.39
C GLU A 76 -4.07 3.48 -26.25
N PHE A 77 -4.38 4.19 -25.16
CA PHE A 77 -4.98 3.62 -23.97
C PHE A 77 -6.25 4.36 -23.55
N TYR A 78 -7.23 3.60 -23.07
CA TYR A 78 -8.44 4.11 -22.42
C TYR A 78 -8.36 3.83 -20.94
N VAL A 79 -8.63 4.85 -20.10
CA VAL A 79 -8.49 4.77 -18.66
C VAL A 79 -9.86 4.73 -17.99
N PRO A 80 -10.22 3.63 -17.29
CA PRO A 80 -11.45 3.59 -16.50
C PRO A 80 -11.34 4.51 -15.28
N MET A 81 -12.37 5.30 -15.04
CA MET A 81 -12.42 6.26 -13.94
C MET A 81 -13.73 6.11 -13.17
N ALA A 82 -13.64 5.63 -11.93
CA ALA A 82 -14.76 5.58 -11.00
C ALA A 82 -14.82 6.88 -10.20
N THR A 83 -15.87 7.67 -10.40
CA THR A 83 -15.97 9.00 -9.77
C THR A 83 -17.41 9.47 -9.67
N THR A 84 -17.68 10.32 -8.67
CA THR A 84 -18.90 11.14 -8.56
C THR A 84 -18.62 12.63 -8.79
N GLU A 85 -17.38 12.99 -9.15
CA GLU A 85 -17.00 14.36 -9.47
C GLU A 85 -17.44 14.71 -10.89
N GLY A 86 -18.31 15.71 -11.01
CA GLY A 86 -18.77 16.20 -12.32
C GLY A 86 -17.63 16.75 -13.14
N THR A 87 -17.67 16.51 -14.45
CA THR A 87 -16.69 16.94 -15.46
C THR A 87 -15.29 16.34 -15.35
N LEU A 88 -14.97 15.52 -14.33
CA LEU A 88 -13.63 14.94 -14.16
C LEU A 88 -13.20 14.12 -15.39
N VAL A 89 -14.02 13.16 -15.83
CA VAL A 89 -13.72 12.30 -16.99
C VAL A 89 -13.56 13.13 -18.26
N ALA A 90 -14.41 14.14 -18.46
CA ALA A 90 -14.32 15.03 -19.62
C ALA A 90 -13.03 15.89 -19.60
N SER A 91 -12.62 16.35 -18.42
CA SER A 91 -11.38 17.11 -18.22
C SER A 91 -10.14 16.28 -18.55
N TYR A 92 -10.09 15.02 -18.04
CA TYR A 92 -9.01 14.09 -18.39
C TYR A 92 -8.98 13.75 -19.88
N SER A 93 -10.12 13.44 -20.50
CA SER A 93 -10.20 13.17 -21.95
C SER A 93 -9.70 14.34 -22.79
N ARG A 94 -10.02 15.59 -22.39
CA ARG A 94 -9.51 16.78 -23.07
C ARG A 94 -7.99 16.90 -22.94
N GLY A 95 -7.42 16.66 -21.75
CA GLY A 95 -5.97 16.65 -21.54
C GLY A 95 -5.28 15.54 -22.34
N MET A 96 -5.84 14.33 -22.34
CA MET A 96 -5.33 13.19 -23.10
C MET A 96 -5.32 13.45 -24.61
N ARG A 97 -6.38 14.09 -25.14
CA ARG A 97 -6.40 14.50 -26.56
C ARG A 97 -5.31 15.50 -26.87
N LEU A 98 -5.14 16.54 -26.06
CA LEU A 98 -4.12 17.56 -26.25
C LEU A 98 -2.71 16.97 -26.25
N THR A 99 -2.41 16.09 -25.27
CA THR A 99 -1.10 15.41 -25.21
C THR A 99 -0.88 14.45 -26.38
N SER A 100 -1.93 13.77 -26.86
CA SER A 100 -1.84 12.89 -28.04
C SER A 100 -1.57 13.69 -29.32
N GLU A 101 -2.25 14.84 -29.51
CA GLU A 101 -2.01 15.76 -30.63
C GLU A 101 -0.58 16.36 -30.58
N ALA A 102 0.00 16.52 -29.41
CA ALA A 102 1.38 16.97 -29.21
C ALA A 102 2.44 15.86 -29.41
N GLY A 103 2.06 14.66 -29.82
CA GLY A 103 2.97 13.54 -30.08
C GLY A 103 2.98 12.45 -29.01
N GLY A 104 2.11 12.53 -28.02
CA GLY A 104 1.97 11.53 -26.95
C GLY A 104 2.78 11.81 -25.70
N ILE A 105 2.62 10.93 -24.70
CA ILE A 105 3.28 11.03 -23.41
C ILE A 105 4.47 10.08 -23.39
N THR A 106 5.66 10.59 -23.14
CA THR A 106 6.86 9.77 -22.92
C THR A 106 6.93 9.36 -21.44
N THR A 107 7.10 8.06 -21.19
CA THR A 107 7.23 7.53 -19.82
C THR A 107 8.48 6.67 -19.67
N THR A 108 9.14 6.81 -18.52
CA THR A 108 10.25 5.94 -18.13
C THR A 108 10.03 5.43 -16.69
N VAL A 109 10.50 4.21 -16.43
CA VAL A 109 10.46 3.62 -15.08
C VAL A 109 11.83 3.78 -14.44
N VAL A 110 11.93 4.67 -13.46
CA VAL A 110 13.20 4.96 -12.77
C VAL A 110 13.50 3.88 -11.74
N ASP A 111 12.50 3.43 -10.98
CA ASP A 111 12.61 2.34 -10.00
C ASP A 111 11.25 1.70 -9.73
N ASP A 112 11.29 0.46 -9.25
CA ASP A 112 10.10 -0.29 -8.82
C ASP A 112 10.41 -1.00 -7.50
N ALA A 113 9.93 -0.42 -6.40
CA ALA A 113 10.08 -1.01 -5.08
C ALA A 113 8.95 -0.57 -4.14
N MET A 114 8.46 -1.50 -3.33
CA MET A 114 7.64 -1.16 -2.17
C MET A 114 8.56 -0.82 -1.00
N GLN A 115 8.28 0.29 -0.33
CA GLN A 115 9.18 0.85 0.66
C GLN A 115 8.60 0.85 2.07
N ARG A 116 9.50 0.75 3.06
CA ARG A 116 9.27 1.09 4.45
C ARG A 116 10.51 1.76 5.02
N SER A 117 10.35 2.89 5.69
CA SER A 117 11.48 3.68 6.16
C SER A 117 11.42 3.92 7.68
N PRO A 118 11.91 2.98 8.50
CA PRO A 118 12.13 3.25 9.91
C PRO A 118 13.18 4.35 10.12
N VAL A 119 13.05 5.07 11.23
CA VAL A 119 14.02 6.06 11.69
C VAL A 119 14.59 5.65 13.03
N PHE A 120 15.92 5.70 13.15
CA PHE A 120 16.67 5.45 14.38
C PHE A 120 17.24 6.77 14.89
N VAL A 121 17.05 7.03 16.19
CA VAL A 121 17.43 8.29 16.82
C VAL A 121 18.51 8.01 17.86
N PHE A 122 19.63 8.71 17.74
CA PHE A 122 20.79 8.59 18.62
C PHE A 122 20.96 9.86 19.46
N ASP A 123 21.94 9.88 20.36
CA ASP A 123 22.25 11.05 21.16
C ASP A 123 22.93 12.14 20.32
N ASP A 124 23.74 11.73 19.33
CA ASP A 124 24.46 12.63 18.42
C ASP A 124 24.56 12.08 16.99
N ALA A 125 25.10 12.89 16.10
CA ALA A 125 25.30 12.55 14.69
C ALA A 125 26.39 11.49 14.47
N ARG A 126 27.35 11.36 15.40
CA ARG A 126 28.40 10.33 15.33
C ARG A 126 27.81 8.95 15.57
N GLY A 127 26.93 8.81 16.57
CA GLY A 127 26.20 7.56 16.82
C GLY A 127 25.36 7.14 15.62
N ALA A 128 24.65 8.09 14.99
CA ALA A 128 23.85 7.82 13.78
C ALA A 128 24.75 7.36 12.60
N ARG A 129 25.91 8.02 12.39
CA ARG A 129 26.87 7.65 11.34
C ARG A 129 27.45 6.24 11.59
N ASP A 130 27.93 5.96 12.79
CA ASP A 130 28.54 4.66 13.14
C ASP A 130 27.53 3.53 12.99
N PHE A 131 26.28 3.77 13.37
CA PHE A 131 25.18 2.85 13.12
C PHE A 131 24.93 2.60 11.62
N GLY A 132 24.99 3.64 10.80
CA GLY A 132 24.83 3.50 9.35
C GLY A 132 25.92 2.64 8.71
N LEU A 133 27.18 2.77 9.14
CA LEU A 133 28.27 1.90 8.70
C LEU A 133 27.99 0.44 9.07
N TRP A 134 27.60 0.19 10.32
CA TRP A 134 27.25 -1.15 10.79
C TRP A 134 26.08 -1.76 10.01
N ILE A 135 25.02 -0.98 9.69
CA ILE A 135 23.90 -1.44 8.84
C ILE A 135 24.39 -1.93 7.49
N THR A 136 25.34 -1.22 6.89
CA THR A 136 25.94 -1.61 5.59
C THR A 136 26.66 -2.95 5.70
N GLU A 137 27.46 -3.14 6.75
CA GLU A 137 28.18 -4.38 7.01
C GLU A 137 27.25 -5.57 7.29
N GLN A 138 26.13 -5.33 7.98
CA GLN A 138 25.19 -6.36 8.38
C GLN A 138 24.02 -6.58 7.40
N PHE A 139 24.07 -5.98 6.22
CA PHE A 139 22.97 -6.05 5.25
C PHE A 139 22.47 -7.48 5.00
N GLY A 140 23.40 -8.44 4.85
CA GLY A 140 23.04 -9.84 4.59
C GLY A 140 22.21 -10.48 5.71
N ALA A 141 22.58 -10.24 6.97
CA ALA A 141 21.85 -10.75 8.13
C ALA A 141 20.49 -10.04 8.31
N ILE A 142 20.45 -8.72 8.10
CA ILE A 142 19.23 -7.91 8.13
C ILE A 142 18.25 -8.40 7.06
N LYS A 143 18.74 -8.63 5.84
CA LYS A 143 17.97 -9.19 4.74
C LYS A 143 17.39 -10.55 5.09
N ALA A 144 18.21 -11.45 5.63
CA ALA A 144 17.75 -12.76 6.06
C ALA A 144 16.64 -12.64 7.10
N ALA A 145 16.79 -11.79 8.12
CA ALA A 145 15.77 -11.55 9.13
C ALA A 145 14.45 -11.02 8.54
N ALA A 146 14.52 -10.05 7.64
CA ALA A 146 13.35 -9.50 6.95
C ALA A 146 12.59 -10.59 6.15
N GLU A 147 13.32 -11.41 5.39
CA GLU A 147 12.76 -12.40 4.47
C GLU A 147 12.18 -13.63 5.17
N THR A 148 12.42 -13.85 6.46
CA THR A 148 11.76 -14.91 7.23
C THR A 148 10.24 -14.76 7.26
N THR A 149 9.71 -13.56 7.04
CA THR A 149 8.28 -13.24 7.19
C THR A 149 7.51 -13.26 5.89
N THR A 150 8.18 -13.45 4.75
CA THR A 150 7.56 -13.38 3.43
C THR A 150 8.03 -14.53 2.53
N ARG A 151 7.14 -14.98 1.62
CA ARG A 151 7.46 -15.96 0.60
C ARG A 151 7.85 -15.36 -0.74
N SER A 152 7.26 -14.21 -1.09
CA SER A 152 7.39 -13.54 -2.40
C SER A 152 8.26 -12.30 -2.35
N GLY A 153 8.17 -11.49 -1.28
CA GLY A 153 8.94 -10.26 -1.15
C GLY A 153 10.43 -10.51 -0.93
N ARG A 154 11.27 -9.69 -1.55
CA ARG A 154 12.74 -9.73 -1.37
C ARG A 154 13.25 -8.35 -1.06
N LEU A 155 14.07 -8.23 -0.02
CA LEU A 155 14.78 -6.99 0.29
C LEU A 155 15.91 -6.79 -0.72
N ARG A 156 15.80 -5.75 -1.54
CA ARG A 156 16.79 -5.38 -2.56
C ARG A 156 17.99 -4.67 -1.94
N ASN A 157 17.71 -3.59 -1.25
CA ASN A 157 18.71 -2.73 -0.61
C ASN A 157 18.09 -1.93 0.54
N ILE A 158 18.95 -1.26 1.29
CA ILE A 158 18.58 -0.29 2.33
C ILE A 158 19.29 1.02 2.00
N GLU A 159 18.53 2.05 1.66
CA GLU A 159 19.07 3.40 1.48
C GLU A 159 19.10 4.10 2.84
N GLN A 160 20.11 4.94 3.03
CA GLN A 160 20.36 5.64 4.28
C GLN A 160 20.28 7.14 4.10
N TYR A 161 19.46 7.80 4.92
CA TYR A 161 19.32 9.26 4.91
C TYR A 161 19.59 9.80 6.31
N SER A 162 20.64 10.60 6.44
CA SER A 162 21.05 11.21 7.72
C SER A 162 20.42 12.57 7.90
N ALA A 163 19.87 12.83 9.09
CA ALA A 163 19.39 14.14 9.51
C ALA A 163 19.84 14.38 10.96
N SER A 164 21.01 15.03 11.15
CA SER A 164 21.62 15.25 12.46
C SER A 164 21.83 13.93 13.20
N LYS A 165 21.17 13.74 14.32
CA LYS A 165 21.22 12.51 15.15
C LYS A 165 20.24 11.41 14.72
N MET A 166 19.55 11.60 13.63
CA MET A 166 18.59 10.63 13.07
C MET A 166 19.16 9.96 11.83
N LEU A 167 18.97 8.65 11.73
CA LEU A 167 19.22 7.89 10.52
C LEU A 167 17.93 7.21 10.05
N TYR A 168 17.49 7.55 8.85
CA TYR A 168 16.38 6.89 8.17
C TYR A 168 16.94 5.75 7.34
N LEU A 169 16.36 4.57 7.49
CA LEU A 169 16.71 3.38 6.73
C LEU A 169 15.55 3.06 5.79
N ARG A 170 15.67 3.38 4.50
CA ARG A 170 14.63 3.07 3.52
C ARG A 170 14.84 1.68 2.94
N PHE A 171 14.06 0.74 3.41
CA PHE A 171 14.03 -0.65 2.95
C PHE A 171 13.26 -0.74 1.65
N ASN A 172 13.90 -1.20 0.59
CA ASN A 172 13.33 -1.36 -0.74
C ASN A 172 13.08 -2.84 -1.03
N PHE A 173 11.81 -3.22 -1.22
CA PHE A 173 11.40 -4.60 -1.47
C PHE A 173 10.85 -4.77 -2.88
N THR A 174 11.19 -5.90 -3.52
CA THR A 174 10.37 -6.41 -4.61
C THR A 174 9.12 -7.06 -4.04
N THR A 175 8.03 -7.03 -4.81
CA THR A 175 6.76 -7.67 -4.46
C THR A 175 6.31 -8.59 -5.59
N GLY A 176 5.19 -9.30 -5.41
CA GLY A 176 4.47 -9.96 -6.49
C GLY A 176 3.42 -9.03 -7.08
N ASP A 177 2.31 -9.59 -7.54
CA ASP A 177 1.21 -8.83 -8.16
C ASP A 177 0.51 -7.85 -7.19
N ALA A 178 0.54 -8.14 -5.89
CA ALA A 178 0.07 -7.21 -4.88
C ALA A 178 1.10 -6.12 -4.59
N ALA A 179 0.65 -4.90 -4.28
CA ALA A 179 1.53 -3.79 -3.87
C ALA A 179 2.44 -4.14 -2.68
N GLY A 180 2.00 -5.02 -1.77
CA GLY A 180 2.86 -5.62 -0.75
C GLY A 180 3.10 -4.76 0.49
N GLN A 181 2.32 -3.71 0.72
CA GLN A 181 2.52 -2.77 1.83
C GLN A 181 2.57 -3.45 3.22
N ASN A 182 1.62 -4.34 3.50
CA ASN A 182 1.57 -5.06 4.78
C ASN A 182 2.73 -6.05 4.92
N MET A 183 3.12 -6.70 3.84
CA MET A 183 4.27 -7.59 3.78
C MET A 183 5.55 -6.82 4.09
N CYS A 184 5.80 -5.69 3.45
CA CYS A 184 6.97 -4.84 3.70
C CYS A 184 7.00 -4.32 5.14
N GLY A 185 5.85 -3.91 5.68
CA GLY A 185 5.76 -3.49 7.08
C GLY A 185 6.16 -4.59 8.06
N LYS A 186 5.67 -5.82 7.85
CA LYS A 186 6.01 -6.99 8.67
C LYS A 186 7.48 -7.39 8.52
N ALA A 187 8.01 -7.41 7.31
CA ALA A 187 9.40 -7.76 7.01
C ALA A 187 10.36 -6.72 7.62
N THR A 188 10.07 -5.44 7.46
CA THR A 188 10.88 -4.36 8.06
C THR A 188 10.83 -4.41 9.60
N TYR A 189 9.68 -4.74 10.20
CA TYR A 189 9.59 -4.90 11.64
C TYR A 189 10.49 -6.04 12.14
N ALA A 190 10.50 -7.20 11.46
CA ALA A 190 11.39 -8.30 11.80
C ALA A 190 12.87 -7.90 11.68
N ALA A 191 13.23 -7.17 10.62
CA ALA A 191 14.56 -6.60 10.45
C ALA A 191 14.93 -5.62 11.56
N CYS A 192 14.03 -4.71 11.94
CA CYS A 192 14.26 -3.75 13.02
C CYS A 192 14.47 -4.45 14.37
N ARG A 193 13.70 -5.50 14.65
CA ARG A 193 13.92 -6.32 15.85
C ARG A 193 15.32 -6.93 15.87
N TRP A 194 15.71 -7.58 14.76
CA TRP A 194 17.05 -8.15 14.63
C TRP A 194 18.14 -7.08 14.82
N ILE A 195 17.98 -5.90 14.23
CA ILE A 195 18.90 -4.76 14.37
C ILE A 195 19.05 -4.36 15.85
N VAL A 196 17.94 -4.19 16.55
CA VAL A 196 17.95 -3.78 17.99
C VAL A 196 18.60 -4.84 18.85
N GLU A 197 18.39 -6.13 18.56
CA GLU A 197 18.94 -7.25 19.31
C GLU A 197 20.45 -7.47 19.06
N ASN A 198 20.97 -7.07 17.91
CA ASN A 198 22.35 -7.38 17.49
C ASN A 198 23.29 -6.16 17.38
N TYR A 199 22.76 -4.94 17.38
CA TYR A 199 23.62 -3.75 17.37
C TYR A 199 24.39 -3.66 18.70
N PRO A 200 25.75 -3.49 18.67
CA PRO A 200 26.57 -3.61 19.88
C PRO A 200 26.45 -2.44 20.88
N ARG A 201 25.74 -1.39 20.50
CA ARG A 201 25.48 -0.24 21.38
C ARG A 201 23.98 -0.06 21.60
N ALA A 202 23.60 0.68 22.66
CA ALA A 202 22.21 1.03 22.88
C ALA A 202 21.65 1.86 21.71
N ILE A 203 20.44 1.52 21.31
CA ILE A 203 19.61 2.34 20.41
C ILE A 203 18.59 3.07 21.28
N PRO A 204 18.74 4.36 21.54
CA PRO A 204 17.87 5.07 22.47
C PRO A 204 16.40 5.07 22.04
N ARG A 205 16.16 5.15 20.72
CA ARG A 205 14.78 5.20 20.19
C ARG A 205 14.77 4.85 18.70
N TYR A 206 13.71 4.14 18.26
CA TYR A 206 13.40 4.00 16.84
C TYR A 206 11.89 4.03 16.60
N TYR A 207 11.50 4.37 15.38
CA TYR A 207 10.12 4.33 14.91
C TYR A 207 10.07 3.56 13.60
N LEU A 208 9.09 2.68 13.44
CA LEU A 208 8.98 1.81 12.26
C LEU A 208 8.65 2.59 10.97
N SER A 209 8.08 3.77 11.09
CA SER A 209 7.80 4.65 9.94
C SER A 209 8.30 6.07 10.24
N GLY A 210 9.33 6.47 9.52
CA GLY A 210 9.94 7.80 9.59
C GLY A 210 9.45 8.76 8.49
N ASN A 211 8.47 8.34 7.69
CA ASN A 211 7.91 9.12 6.59
C ASN A 211 8.90 9.49 5.46
N MET A 212 9.91 8.62 5.24
CA MET A 212 10.86 8.71 4.11
C MET A 212 10.64 7.58 3.10
N ASP A 213 9.48 6.96 3.14
CA ASP A 213 9.05 5.88 2.26
C ASP A 213 7.95 6.36 1.31
N THR A 214 7.92 5.77 0.12
CA THR A 214 6.79 5.84 -0.80
C THR A 214 6.07 4.49 -0.76
N ASP A 215 4.94 4.44 -0.07
CA ASP A 215 4.04 3.30 -0.11
C ASP A 215 2.79 3.68 -0.91
N LYS A 216 1.74 4.17 -0.28
CA LYS A 216 0.57 4.75 -0.95
C LYS A 216 0.33 6.21 -0.54
N LYS A 217 1.31 6.83 0.07
CA LYS A 217 1.30 8.23 0.46
C LYS A 217 2.42 8.97 -0.23
N HIS A 218 2.26 10.26 -0.35
CA HIS A 218 3.31 11.16 -0.75
C HIS A 218 4.27 11.40 0.43
N SER A 219 5.55 11.24 0.24
CA SER A 219 6.58 11.54 1.26
C SER A 219 7.34 12.82 0.96
#